data_0a3669d6a32e6b7ee530258a18dd4f11
#
_entry.id   0a3669d6a32e6b7ee530258a18dd4f11
#
_cell.length_a   1.000
_cell.length_b   1.000
_cell.length_c   1.000
_cell.angle_alpha   90.00
_cell.angle_beta   90.00
_cell.angle_gamma   90.00
#
_symmetry.space_group_name_H-M   'P 1'
#
loop_
_entity.id
_entity.type
_entity.pdbx_description
1 polymer ?
#
loop_
_entity_poly.entity_id
_entity_poly.type
_entity_poly.pdbx_seq_one_letter_code
_entity_poly.pdbx_strand_id
1 'polypeptide(L)'
;MDTVTLANVYARAQQVGLKLAAAEVGPQLRIQYFDQPVGEFLIIGMEPIKTWSGEPIILNVANGGAGLILIGQDGRAEADIPVTSRFIFVRSHQPAASSEVVGSVAAFLPP
;
A
#
# COMPACT_ATOMS: atom_id res chain seq x y z
N MET A 1 15.78 -5.70 12.65
CA MET A 1 14.50 -5.06 12.36
C MET A 1 13.57 -6.08 11.75
N ASP A 2 12.35 -6.09 12.22
CA ASP A 2 11.41 -7.10 11.77
C ASP A 2 10.79 -6.71 10.43
N THR A 3 10.82 -7.65 9.51
CA THR A 3 10.21 -7.49 8.20
C THR A 3 9.36 -8.71 7.87
N VAL A 4 8.46 -8.54 6.93
CA VAL A 4 7.69 -9.63 6.33
C VAL A 4 7.76 -9.46 4.82
N THR A 5 7.49 -10.52 4.09
CA THR A 5 7.44 -10.40 2.63
C THR A 5 6.12 -9.77 2.18
N LEU A 6 6.16 -9.09 1.04
CA LEU A 6 4.95 -8.53 0.46
C LEU A 6 3.90 -9.62 0.22
N ALA A 7 4.32 -10.80 -0.20
CA ALA A 7 3.40 -11.92 -0.39
C ALA A 7 2.66 -12.27 0.90
N ASN A 8 3.37 -12.27 2.04
CA ASN A 8 2.75 -12.56 3.32
C ASN A 8 1.78 -11.45 3.76
N VAL A 9 2.12 -10.20 3.49
CA VAL A 9 1.21 -9.07 3.77
C VAL A 9 -0.09 -9.27 3.00
N TYR A 10 0.01 -9.56 1.71
CA TYR A 10 -1.17 -9.73 0.85
C TYR A 10 -2.00 -10.96 1.24
N ALA A 11 -1.33 -12.05 1.58
CA ALA A 11 -2.04 -13.25 2.04
C ALA A 11 -2.83 -12.97 3.32
N ARG A 12 -2.22 -12.25 4.25
CA ARG A 12 -2.89 -11.90 5.50
C ARG A 12 -4.05 -10.94 5.28
N ALA A 13 -3.86 -9.96 4.41
CA ALA A 13 -4.93 -9.03 4.05
C ALA A 13 -6.15 -9.79 3.53
N GLN A 14 -5.91 -10.75 2.63
CA GLN A 14 -7.00 -11.57 2.08
C GLN A 14 -7.70 -12.38 3.15
N GLN A 15 -6.96 -12.94 4.10
CA GLN A 15 -7.52 -13.74 5.19
C GLN A 15 -8.47 -12.92 6.06
N VAL A 16 -8.24 -11.63 6.22
CA VAL A 16 -9.08 -10.76 7.05
C VAL A 16 -10.13 -10.01 6.24
N GLY A 17 -10.35 -10.41 4.98
CA GLY A 17 -11.44 -9.85 4.17
C GLY A 17 -11.09 -8.60 3.39
N LEU A 18 -9.81 -8.34 3.18
CA LEU A 18 -9.35 -7.20 2.38
C LEU A 18 -8.96 -7.68 0.99
N LYS A 19 -8.97 -6.78 0.04
CA LYS A 19 -8.47 -7.06 -1.31
C LYS A 19 -7.64 -5.90 -1.83
N LEU A 20 -6.94 -6.16 -2.91
CA LEU A 20 -6.03 -5.17 -3.47
C LEU A 20 -6.80 -3.98 -4.04
N ALA A 21 -6.24 -2.81 -3.86
CA ALA A 21 -6.77 -1.58 -4.43
C ALA A 21 -6.37 -1.47 -5.90
N ALA A 22 -7.17 -0.75 -6.67
CA ALA A 22 -6.78 -0.41 -8.03
C ALA A 22 -5.60 0.56 -8.00
N ALA A 23 -4.76 0.51 -9.04
CA ALA A 23 -3.57 1.37 -9.11
C ALA A 23 -3.91 2.85 -9.04
N GLU A 24 -5.07 3.24 -9.57
CA GLU A 24 -5.54 4.64 -9.57
C GLU A 24 -5.72 5.21 -8.18
N VAL A 25 -5.87 4.36 -7.16
CA VAL A 25 -6.00 4.83 -5.78
C VAL A 25 -4.78 5.65 -5.36
N GLY A 26 -3.59 5.27 -5.82
CA GLY A 26 -2.37 6.01 -5.49
C GLY A 26 -2.42 7.47 -5.94
N PRO A 27 -2.55 7.74 -7.24
CA PRO A 27 -2.64 9.12 -7.72
C PRO A 27 -3.83 9.88 -7.14
N GLN A 28 -4.99 9.25 -7.02
CA GLN A 28 -6.17 9.90 -6.47
C GLN A 28 -5.98 10.29 -5.01
N LEU A 29 -5.41 9.40 -4.22
CA LEU A 29 -5.11 9.70 -2.83
C LEU A 29 -4.08 10.83 -2.74
N ARG A 30 -3.07 10.82 -3.61
CA ARG A 30 -2.04 11.87 -3.60
C ARG A 30 -2.65 13.25 -3.83
N ILE A 31 -3.59 13.35 -4.73
CA ILE A 31 -4.24 14.63 -5.06
C ILE A 31 -5.10 15.11 -3.89
N GLN A 32 -5.76 14.20 -3.19
CA GLN A 32 -6.72 14.55 -2.15
C GLN A 32 -6.10 14.72 -0.79
N TYR A 33 -5.01 14.03 -0.51
CA TYR A 33 -4.40 13.98 0.82
C TYR A 33 -3.23 14.97 0.91
N PHE A 34 -3.54 16.25 0.84
CA PHE A 34 -2.51 17.28 0.82
C PHE A 34 -2.10 17.75 2.23
N ASP A 35 -2.80 17.34 3.27
CA ASP A 35 -2.41 17.60 4.67
C ASP A 35 -1.72 16.39 5.32
N GLN A 36 -1.15 15.51 4.50
CA GLN A 36 -0.45 14.33 4.99
C GLN A 36 0.72 14.75 5.90
N PRO A 37 0.81 14.17 7.10
CA PRO A 37 1.90 14.53 8.03
C PRO A 37 3.27 14.15 7.48
N VAL A 38 4.26 14.95 7.83
CA VAL A 38 5.65 14.64 7.53
C VAL A 38 6.02 13.31 8.19
N GLY A 39 6.66 12.45 7.43
CA GLY A 39 7.06 11.13 7.90
C GLY A 39 6.04 10.04 7.67
N GLU A 40 4.87 10.36 7.14
CA GLU A 40 3.88 9.32 6.81
C GLU A 40 4.11 8.77 5.42
N PHE A 41 4.12 7.44 5.32
CA PHE A 41 4.29 6.71 4.06
C PHE A 41 3.18 5.68 3.97
N LEU A 42 2.30 5.81 2.97
CA LEU A 42 1.17 4.90 2.76
C LEU A 42 1.40 4.08 1.50
N ILE A 43 1.64 2.79 1.68
CA ILE A 43 1.87 1.87 0.58
C ILE A 43 0.53 1.41 0.05
N ILE A 44 0.32 1.51 -1.25
CA ILE A 44 -0.91 1.03 -1.86
C ILE A 44 -0.81 -0.48 -2.04
N GLY A 45 -1.70 -1.22 -1.41
CA GLY A 45 -1.79 -2.66 -1.56
C GLY A 45 -2.47 -2.96 -2.88
N MET A 46 -1.69 -3.18 -3.91
CA MET A 46 -2.17 -3.28 -5.29
C MET A 46 -1.44 -4.38 -6.03
N GLU A 47 -2.04 -4.82 -7.12
CA GLU A 47 -1.36 -5.65 -8.11
C GLU A 47 -0.17 -4.86 -8.64
N PRO A 48 1.05 -5.43 -8.62
CA PRO A 48 2.20 -4.66 -9.12
C PRO A 48 2.03 -4.32 -10.60
N ILE A 49 2.43 -3.10 -10.93
CA ILE A 49 2.56 -2.70 -12.33
C ILE A 49 4.01 -2.85 -12.74
N LYS A 50 4.23 -3.20 -14.00
CA LYS A 50 5.59 -3.38 -14.48
C LYS A 50 6.07 -2.12 -15.16
N THR A 51 7.30 -1.72 -14.82
CA THR A 51 7.98 -0.69 -15.59
C THR A 51 8.28 -1.24 -16.98
N TRP A 52 8.65 -0.37 -17.88
CA TRP A 52 8.98 -0.81 -19.25
C TRP A 52 10.24 -1.70 -19.30
N SER A 53 11.05 -1.70 -18.24
CA SER A 53 12.17 -2.65 -18.10
C SER A 53 11.73 -3.96 -17.45
N GLY A 54 10.45 -4.12 -17.12
CA GLY A 54 9.90 -5.36 -16.60
C GLY A 54 9.89 -5.49 -15.08
N GLU A 55 10.31 -4.45 -14.37
CA GLU A 55 10.37 -4.51 -12.91
C GLU A 55 9.00 -4.26 -12.29
N PRO A 56 8.54 -5.11 -11.38
CA PRO A 56 7.26 -4.89 -10.71
C PRO A 56 7.40 -3.81 -9.65
N ILE A 57 6.46 -2.87 -9.65
CA ILE A 57 6.42 -1.82 -8.62
C ILE A 57 5.01 -1.68 -8.07
N ILE A 58 4.93 -1.23 -6.82
CA ILE A 58 3.70 -0.76 -6.21
C ILE A 58 3.90 0.70 -5.79
N LEU A 59 2.81 1.40 -5.53
CA LEU A 59 2.85 2.84 -5.31
C LEU A 59 2.84 3.17 -3.82
N ASN A 60 3.42 4.32 -3.50
CA ASN A 60 3.54 4.81 -2.13
C ASN A 60 3.19 6.30 -2.14
N VAL A 61 2.23 6.69 -1.30
CA VAL A 61 1.81 8.08 -1.12
C VAL A 61 2.46 8.58 0.15
N ALA A 62 3.34 9.56 0.04
CA ALA A 62 4.22 9.89 1.14
C ALA A 62 4.43 11.39 1.30
N ASN A 63 4.83 11.76 2.51
CA ASN A 63 5.41 13.07 2.79
C ASN A 63 6.72 12.85 3.52
N GLY A 64 7.82 12.92 2.79
CA GLY A 64 9.16 12.68 3.33
C GLY A 64 9.85 13.91 3.90
N GLY A 65 9.13 15.03 4.05
CA GLY A 65 9.72 16.26 4.55
C GLY A 65 10.08 17.26 3.47
N ALA A 66 10.36 16.80 2.26
CA ALA A 66 10.64 17.68 1.12
C ALA A 66 9.35 18.01 0.34
N GLY A 67 8.23 17.44 0.74
CA GLY A 67 6.94 17.69 0.13
C GLY A 67 6.16 16.41 -0.08
N LEU A 68 4.99 16.58 -0.68
CA LEU A 68 4.07 15.48 -0.98
C LEU A 68 4.52 14.80 -2.27
N ILE A 69 4.68 13.47 -2.20
CA ILE A 69 5.19 12.69 -3.34
C ILE A 69 4.36 11.45 -3.56
N LEU A 70 4.42 10.97 -4.79
CA LEU A 70 3.92 9.66 -5.19
C LEU A 70 5.09 8.92 -5.82
N ILE A 71 5.50 7.82 -5.21
CA ILE A 71 6.69 7.09 -5.66
C ILE A 71 6.36 5.62 -5.87
N GLY A 72 7.20 4.95 -6.66
CA GLY A 72 7.16 3.51 -6.81
C GLY A 72 8.13 2.86 -5.85
N GLN A 73 7.80 1.65 -5.44
CA GLN A 73 8.70 0.83 -4.65
C GLN A 73 8.61 -0.61 -5.12
N ASP A 74 9.53 -1.44 -4.64
CA ASP A 74 9.62 -2.84 -5.04
C ASP A 74 8.30 -3.57 -4.78
N GLY A 75 7.71 -4.09 -5.84
CA GLY A 75 6.44 -4.84 -5.79
C GLY A 75 6.61 -6.34 -5.96
N ARG A 76 7.82 -6.87 -5.82
CA ARG A 76 8.03 -8.31 -5.92
C ARG A 76 7.43 -9.02 -4.70
N ALA A 77 7.01 -10.27 -4.92
CA ALA A 77 6.41 -11.06 -3.85
C ALA A 77 7.34 -11.22 -2.65
N GLU A 78 8.64 -11.31 -2.90
CA GLU A 78 9.65 -11.49 -1.85
C GLU A 78 10.21 -10.18 -1.29
N ALA A 79 9.67 -9.03 -1.70
CA ALA A 79 10.13 -7.74 -1.18
C ALA A 79 9.97 -7.69 0.34
N ASP A 80 10.99 -7.21 1.03
CA ASP A 80 10.96 -7.07 2.48
C ASP A 80 10.20 -5.81 2.88
N ILE A 81 9.18 -6.00 3.71
CA ILE A 81 8.31 -4.92 4.18
C ILE A 81 8.47 -4.79 5.69
N PRO A 82 8.88 -3.64 6.20
CA PRO A 82 8.91 -3.44 7.66
C PRO A 82 7.51 -3.60 8.26
N VAL A 83 7.43 -4.26 9.41
CA VAL A 83 6.14 -4.54 10.05
C VAL A 83 5.43 -3.26 10.51
N THR A 84 6.15 -2.15 10.59
CA THR A 84 5.57 -0.84 10.93
C THR A 84 4.94 -0.13 9.73
N SER A 85 5.07 -0.70 8.53
CA SER A 85 4.53 -0.10 7.32
C SER A 85 3.01 -0.04 7.35
N ARG A 86 2.45 0.96 6.68
CA ARG A 86 1.01 1.15 6.55
C ARG A 86 0.60 0.91 5.11
N PHE A 87 -0.47 0.14 4.94
CA PHE A 87 -0.99 -0.18 3.62
C PHE A 87 -2.42 0.31 3.46
N ILE A 88 -2.76 0.61 2.23
CA ILE A 88 -4.12 0.95 1.82
C ILE A 88 -4.68 -0.26 1.08
N PHE A 89 -5.77 -0.81 1.57
CA PHE A 89 -6.49 -1.91 0.92
C PHE A 89 -7.96 -1.53 0.74
N VAL A 90 -8.69 -2.37 0.04
CA VAL A 90 -10.13 -2.21 -0.16
C VAL A 90 -10.85 -3.33 0.59
N ARG A 91 -11.98 -3.02 1.20
CA ARG A 91 -12.80 -4.05 1.86
C ARG A 91 -13.44 -4.92 0.80
N SER A 92 -13.33 -6.24 0.96
CA SER A 92 -13.77 -7.18 -0.06
C SER A 92 -15.27 -7.16 -0.29
N HIS A 93 -16.05 -6.71 0.68
CA HIS A 93 -17.52 -6.65 0.58
C HIS A 93 -18.05 -5.24 0.34
N GLN A 94 -17.20 -4.29 0.02
CA GLN A 94 -17.60 -2.93 -0.33
C GLN A 94 -18.28 -2.92 -1.71
N PRO A 95 -19.24 -2.02 -1.93
CA PRO A 95 -19.76 -1.81 -3.28
C PRO A 95 -18.65 -1.44 -4.24
N ALA A 96 -18.79 -1.84 -5.50
CA ALA A 96 -17.74 -1.66 -6.50
C ALA A 96 -17.35 -0.19 -6.69
N ALA A 97 -18.27 0.73 -6.47
CA ALA A 97 -18.04 2.15 -6.68
C ALA A 97 -17.32 2.84 -5.52
N SER A 98 -17.13 2.15 -4.40
CA SER A 98 -16.48 2.77 -3.24
C SER A 98 -15.21 2.04 -2.88
N SER A 99 -14.21 2.80 -2.52
CA SER A 99 -12.98 2.28 -1.96
C SER A 99 -12.75 2.96 -0.62
N GLU A 100 -12.18 2.23 0.29
CA GLU A 100 -11.99 2.69 1.65
C GLU A 100 -10.60 2.37 2.11
N VAL A 101 -9.96 3.34 2.74
CA VAL A 101 -8.66 3.13 3.35
C VAL A 101 -8.84 2.32 4.63
N VAL A 102 -8.12 1.23 4.76
CA VAL A 102 -8.39 0.28 5.81
C VAL A 102 -7.35 0.28 6.93
N GLY A 103 -6.22 0.91 6.74
CA GLY A 103 -5.31 1.05 7.84
C GLY A 103 -3.96 0.39 7.65
N SER A 104 -3.30 0.03 8.75
CA SER A 104 -1.91 -0.36 8.71
C SER A 104 -1.73 -1.87 8.75
N VAL A 105 -0.63 -2.33 8.19
CA VAL A 105 -0.22 -3.72 8.21
C VAL A 105 -0.12 -4.24 9.64
N ALA A 106 0.44 -3.44 10.55
CA ALA A 106 0.64 -3.86 11.92
C ALA A 106 -0.67 -4.22 12.63
N ALA A 107 -1.81 -3.69 12.16
CA ALA A 107 -3.10 -3.96 12.80
C ALA A 107 -3.58 -5.39 12.63
N PHE A 108 -3.11 -6.12 11.61
CA PHE A 108 -3.57 -7.49 11.38
C PHE A 108 -2.42 -8.50 11.19
N LEU A 109 -1.20 -8.12 11.45
CA LEU A 109 -0.11 -9.07 11.54
C LEU A 109 -0.10 -9.71 12.94
N PRO A 110 0.40 -10.94 13.08
CA PRO A 110 0.52 -11.54 14.39
C PRO A 110 1.49 -10.77 15.25
N PRO A 111 1.26 -10.74 16.56
CA PRO A 111 2.16 -10.03 17.46
C PRO A 111 3.55 -10.61 17.49
#